data_69fee4b38cdce6923db9b8357ae26dfa
#
_entry.id   69fee4b38cdce6923db9b8357ae26dfa
#
_cell.length_a   1.000
_cell.length_b   1.000
_cell.length_c   1.000
_cell.angle_alpha   90.00
_cell.angle_beta   90.00
_cell.angle_gamma   90.00
#
_symmetry.space_group_name_H-M   'P 1'
#
loop_
_entity.id
_entity.type
_entity.pdbx_description
1 polymer ?
#
loop_
_entity_poly.entity_id
_entity_poly.type
_entity_poly.pdbx_seq_one_letter_code
_entity_poly.pdbx_strand_id
1 'polypeptide(L)'
;MKYTPEEVIQFVQEENVRFIRLAFCNVYGKQHNVSIMPSKLKRAFAYGIAFDASAVDGFGGEIRSDLLLHPDPSTLIQLPWRPEQGKVMQMFCDISYPDGRAFERDTRSLLKRAVADASARGFQFAFGAEMEFYLFRLDECGEPTRIPYDHAGYMDIVPDDKGETIRREICLMLEQMGIQPESSHHESGPGQNEIDFRYSAPLTAADNAVTFHAVVRTAAAQNGLCASFSPKPLADRDGNGMHINVSVKCDEVAQPLPGIIAGILAHIRDMTLFMNPCEESYLRLGHNKAPLYVTWSAENRSQLIRIPAAVGEYRRAELRSADPMANPYIAYALLIYAGMHGVEHDLQLCPASDFNVYTAPAEVLNGLKKLPGSLYEAAALAEASAFIRKHLPEAVISAYCHR
;
A
#
# COMPACT_ATOMS: atom_id res chain seq x y z
N MET A 1 3.57 -12.39 -17.83
CA MET A 1 4.90 -12.94 -18.23
C MET A 1 5.96 -12.12 -17.52
N LYS A 2 7.01 -12.77 -17.01
CA LYS A 2 8.14 -12.02 -16.42
C LYS A 2 9.19 -11.86 -17.50
N TYR A 3 9.44 -10.63 -17.92
CA TYR A 3 10.48 -10.32 -18.91
C TYR A 3 11.88 -10.54 -18.33
N THR A 4 12.79 -10.98 -19.17
CA THR A 4 14.24 -10.94 -18.92
C THR A 4 14.83 -9.58 -19.32
N PRO A 5 16.03 -9.19 -18.86
CA PRO A 5 16.69 -7.98 -19.33
C PRO A 5 16.84 -7.88 -20.84
N GLU A 6 17.14 -9.01 -21.50
CA GLU A 6 17.30 -9.11 -22.96
C GLU A 6 15.98 -8.84 -23.69
N GLU A 7 14.89 -9.44 -23.21
CA GLU A 7 13.54 -9.22 -23.76
C GLU A 7 13.09 -7.78 -23.61
N VAL A 8 13.38 -7.15 -22.45
CA VAL A 8 13.08 -5.72 -22.25
C VAL A 8 13.88 -4.84 -23.21
N ILE A 9 15.18 -5.13 -23.41
CA ILE A 9 16.03 -4.37 -24.34
C ILE A 9 15.48 -4.50 -25.78
N GLN A 10 15.10 -5.69 -26.20
CA GLN A 10 14.51 -5.93 -27.52
C GLN A 10 13.17 -5.17 -27.65
N PHE A 11 12.27 -5.33 -26.70
CA PHE A 11 10.97 -4.63 -26.67
C PHE A 11 11.12 -3.10 -26.78
N VAL A 12 12.05 -2.52 -26.02
CA VAL A 12 12.32 -1.08 -26.04
C VAL A 12 12.76 -0.58 -27.41
N GLN A 13 13.53 -1.41 -28.17
CA GLN A 13 13.97 -1.10 -29.52
C GLN A 13 12.85 -1.20 -30.55
N GLU A 14 12.09 -2.31 -30.51
CA GLU A 14 10.99 -2.60 -31.44
C GLU A 14 9.83 -1.61 -31.29
N GLU A 15 9.49 -1.24 -30.06
CA GLU A 15 8.36 -0.37 -29.72
C GLU A 15 8.67 1.14 -29.75
N ASN A 16 9.87 1.52 -30.19
CA ASN A 16 10.31 2.92 -30.26
C ASN A 16 10.12 3.70 -28.96
N VAL A 17 10.46 3.07 -27.83
CA VAL A 17 10.41 3.70 -26.51
C VAL A 17 11.35 4.89 -26.45
N ARG A 18 10.91 6.01 -25.89
CA ARG A 18 11.67 7.25 -25.82
C ARG A 18 12.31 7.50 -24.47
N PHE A 19 11.63 7.12 -23.39
CA PHE A 19 12.10 7.29 -22.02
C PHE A 19 11.80 6.05 -21.19
N ILE A 20 12.68 5.78 -20.23
CA ILE A 20 12.48 4.69 -19.26
C ILE A 20 12.60 5.32 -17.88
N ARG A 21 11.56 5.22 -17.08
CA ARG A 21 11.55 5.64 -15.68
C ARG A 21 11.99 4.49 -14.79
N LEU A 22 13.07 4.70 -14.07
CA LEU A 22 13.55 3.84 -13.01
C LEU A 22 12.87 4.28 -11.71
N ALA A 23 11.81 3.59 -11.35
CA ALA A 23 10.97 3.93 -10.19
C ALA A 23 11.50 3.25 -8.92
N PHE A 24 11.46 3.97 -7.81
CA PHE A 24 11.76 3.45 -6.47
C PHE A 24 10.92 4.19 -5.44
N CYS A 25 10.82 3.66 -4.23
CA CYS A 25 10.15 4.34 -3.13
C CYS A 25 11.13 4.79 -2.07
N ASN A 26 10.86 5.93 -1.45
CA ASN A 26 11.53 6.28 -0.21
C ASN A 26 11.02 5.37 0.94
N VAL A 27 11.60 5.52 2.13
CA VAL A 27 11.23 4.69 3.29
C VAL A 27 9.74 4.79 3.67
N TYR A 28 9.09 5.91 3.34
CA TYR A 28 7.67 6.16 3.62
C TYR A 28 6.71 5.68 2.51
N GLY A 29 7.22 5.04 1.46
CA GLY A 29 6.41 4.53 0.34
C GLY A 29 6.09 5.57 -0.74
N LYS A 30 6.62 6.80 -0.66
CA LYS A 30 6.47 7.79 -1.73
C LYS A 30 7.33 7.39 -2.92
N GLN A 31 6.69 7.28 -4.09
CA GLN A 31 7.37 6.95 -5.34
C GLN A 31 8.23 8.12 -5.85
N HIS A 32 9.43 7.80 -6.25
CA HIS A 32 10.39 8.63 -6.97
C HIS A 32 10.82 7.95 -8.26
N ASN A 33 11.46 8.66 -9.17
CA ASN A 33 12.06 8.05 -10.35
C ASN A 33 13.25 8.85 -10.88
N VAL A 34 14.15 8.13 -11.56
CA VAL A 34 15.17 8.69 -12.45
C VAL A 34 14.83 8.26 -13.86
N SER A 35 14.81 9.19 -14.81
CA SER A 35 14.55 8.87 -16.21
C SER A 35 15.86 8.66 -16.97
N ILE A 36 15.94 7.55 -17.72
CA ILE A 36 17.07 7.25 -18.59
C ILE A 36 16.65 7.14 -20.05
N MET A 37 17.61 7.38 -20.95
CA MET A 37 17.42 7.10 -22.36
C MET A 37 17.57 5.60 -22.65
N PRO A 38 16.88 5.05 -23.65
CA PRO A 38 16.98 3.63 -24.04
C PRO A 38 18.41 3.13 -24.23
N SER A 39 19.31 3.99 -24.75
CA SER A 39 20.73 3.66 -24.92
C SER A 39 21.48 3.34 -23.61
N LYS A 40 20.93 3.72 -22.46
CA LYS A 40 21.52 3.44 -21.13
C LYS A 40 20.99 2.17 -20.48
N LEU A 41 19.98 1.52 -21.07
CA LEU A 41 19.28 0.40 -20.46
C LEU A 41 20.20 -0.81 -20.19
N LYS A 42 21.06 -1.16 -21.15
CA LYS A 42 22.07 -2.24 -20.96
C LYS A 42 22.96 -1.98 -19.75
N ARG A 43 23.41 -0.72 -19.59
CA ARG A 43 24.23 -0.32 -18.44
C ARG A 43 23.40 -0.41 -17.14
N ALA A 44 22.14 0.03 -17.19
CA ALA A 44 21.27 -0.02 -16.02
C ALA A 44 21.09 -1.43 -15.49
N PHE A 45 20.88 -2.41 -16.36
CA PHE A 45 20.78 -3.82 -15.96
C PHE A 45 22.12 -4.40 -15.47
N ALA A 46 23.23 -4.04 -16.10
CA ALA A 46 24.53 -4.62 -15.77
C ALA A 46 25.15 -4.04 -14.48
N TYR A 47 24.98 -2.73 -14.24
CA TYR A 47 25.73 -2.02 -13.19
C TYR A 47 24.85 -1.12 -12.31
N GLY A 48 23.58 -1.00 -12.62
CA GLY A 48 22.70 -0.01 -11.99
C GLY A 48 22.93 1.41 -12.49
N ILE A 49 22.11 2.32 -12.01
CA ILE A 49 22.18 3.77 -12.28
C ILE A 49 22.35 4.49 -10.95
N ALA A 50 23.44 5.25 -10.84
CA ALA A 50 23.74 6.03 -9.63
C ALA A 50 22.80 7.23 -9.50
N PHE A 51 22.39 7.52 -8.25
CA PHE A 51 21.63 8.71 -7.89
C PHE A 51 22.07 9.22 -6.51
N ASP A 52 21.87 10.49 -6.25
CA ASP A 52 22.11 11.10 -4.95
C ASP A 52 20.90 10.83 -4.02
N ALA A 53 21.13 10.02 -3.01
CA ALA A 53 20.11 9.66 -2.02
C ALA A 53 19.96 10.70 -0.90
N SER A 54 20.90 11.65 -0.74
CA SER A 54 20.88 12.63 0.35
C SER A 54 19.67 13.57 0.31
N ALA A 55 19.13 13.80 -0.89
CA ALA A 55 17.92 14.61 -1.10
C ALA A 55 16.61 13.82 -1.04
N VAL A 56 16.67 12.49 -0.82
CA VAL A 56 15.49 11.64 -0.71
C VAL A 56 15.07 11.54 0.76
N ASP A 57 13.87 12.01 1.05
CA ASP A 57 13.31 11.99 2.41
C ASP A 57 13.32 10.57 3.00
N GLY A 58 13.83 10.46 4.24
CA GLY A 58 13.96 9.20 4.95
C GLY A 58 15.15 8.31 4.56
N PHE A 59 15.97 8.69 3.55
CA PHE A 59 17.15 7.90 3.18
C PHE A 59 18.41 8.25 4.00
N GLY A 60 18.39 9.35 4.74
CA GLY A 60 19.50 9.81 5.56
C GLY A 60 20.39 10.79 4.81
N GLY A 61 21.12 11.63 5.58
CA GLY A 61 22.02 12.65 5.05
C GLY A 61 23.49 12.23 5.17
N GLU A 62 23.85 11.04 4.73
CA GLU A 62 25.21 10.51 4.90
C GLU A 62 26.21 11.15 3.96
N ILE A 63 27.48 11.20 4.38
CA ILE A 63 28.62 11.71 3.59
C ILE A 63 28.80 10.91 2.27
N ARG A 64 28.31 9.65 2.24
CA ARG A 64 28.32 8.78 1.05
C ARG A 64 26.89 8.58 0.57
N SER A 65 26.39 9.52 -0.22
CA SER A 65 25.00 9.57 -0.66
C SER A 65 24.72 8.83 -1.98
N ASP A 66 25.76 8.39 -2.70
CA ASP A 66 25.55 7.67 -3.95
C ASP A 66 25.03 6.26 -3.72
N LEU A 67 23.81 6.00 -4.19
CA LEU A 67 23.22 4.68 -4.27
C LEU A 67 22.98 4.27 -5.72
N LEU A 68 22.75 2.98 -5.97
CA LEU A 68 22.51 2.41 -7.30
C LEU A 68 21.07 1.87 -7.40
N LEU A 69 20.40 2.24 -8.49
CA LEU A 69 19.09 1.71 -8.89
C LEU A 69 19.29 0.52 -9.84
N HIS A 70 18.81 -0.65 -9.46
CA HIS A 70 18.82 -1.88 -10.26
C HIS A 70 17.42 -2.18 -10.75
N PRO A 71 17.10 -1.94 -12.05
CA PRO A 71 15.75 -2.16 -12.56
C PRO A 71 15.37 -3.64 -12.56
N ASP A 72 14.14 -3.91 -12.11
CA ASP A 72 13.51 -5.22 -12.14
C ASP A 72 12.74 -5.38 -13.47
N PRO A 73 13.23 -6.18 -14.43
CA PRO A 73 12.64 -6.30 -15.75
C PRO A 73 11.21 -6.89 -15.69
N SER A 74 10.90 -7.65 -14.64
CA SER A 74 9.57 -8.26 -14.46
C SER A 74 8.47 -7.23 -14.17
N THR A 75 8.83 -5.98 -13.89
CA THR A 75 7.92 -4.88 -13.55
C THR A 75 7.73 -3.88 -14.69
N LEU A 76 8.16 -4.22 -15.90
CA LEU A 76 8.04 -3.34 -17.06
C LEU A 76 6.57 -3.03 -17.35
N ILE A 77 6.21 -1.74 -17.31
CA ILE A 77 4.89 -1.22 -17.68
C ILE A 77 5.01 -0.03 -18.60
N GLN A 78 4.02 0.16 -19.49
CA GLN A 78 3.89 1.36 -20.27
C GLN A 78 3.04 2.38 -19.50
N LEU A 79 3.51 3.64 -19.44
CA LEU A 79 2.72 4.75 -18.87
C LEU A 79 1.75 5.27 -19.93
N PRO A 80 0.42 5.22 -19.70
CA PRO A 80 -0.57 5.49 -20.75
C PRO A 80 -0.77 6.97 -21.05
N TRP A 81 -0.31 7.87 -20.17
CA TRP A 81 -0.49 9.30 -20.36
C TRP A 81 0.58 9.91 -21.30
N ARG A 82 0.14 10.84 -22.17
CA ARG A 82 0.94 11.56 -23.18
C ARG A 82 1.58 10.66 -24.26
N PRO A 83 0.83 9.75 -24.90
CA PRO A 83 1.35 8.85 -25.92
C PRO A 83 1.91 9.55 -27.16
N GLU A 84 1.45 10.78 -27.47
CA GLU A 84 1.86 11.56 -28.64
C GLU A 84 3.33 12.00 -28.59
N GLN A 85 3.94 12.03 -27.41
CA GLN A 85 5.34 12.40 -27.20
C GLN A 85 6.30 11.20 -27.28
N GLY A 86 5.78 10.03 -27.66
CA GLY A 86 6.49 8.75 -27.69
C GLY A 86 6.29 7.95 -26.41
N LYS A 87 6.47 6.63 -26.51
CA LYS A 87 6.25 5.70 -25.41
C LYS A 87 7.21 5.95 -24.26
N VAL A 88 6.65 5.98 -23.05
CA VAL A 88 7.41 6.02 -21.80
C VAL A 88 7.16 4.73 -21.03
N MET A 89 8.22 4.01 -20.72
CA MET A 89 8.16 2.80 -19.90
C MET A 89 8.60 3.08 -18.48
N GLN A 90 8.15 2.26 -17.54
CA GLN A 90 8.60 2.29 -16.14
C GLN A 90 8.97 0.89 -15.69
N MET A 91 10.00 0.80 -14.86
CA MET A 91 10.33 -0.39 -14.07
C MET A 91 10.61 0.03 -12.63
N PHE A 92 10.18 -0.78 -11.66
CA PHE A 92 10.62 -0.63 -10.28
C PHE A 92 12.07 -1.11 -10.13
N CYS A 93 12.79 -0.49 -9.20
CA CYS A 93 14.19 -0.80 -8.93
C CYS A 93 14.38 -1.26 -7.50
N ASP A 94 15.33 -2.15 -7.31
CA ASP A 94 15.98 -2.40 -6.03
C ASP A 94 17.12 -1.40 -5.83
N ILE A 95 17.48 -1.12 -4.57
CA ILE A 95 18.49 -0.13 -4.24
C ILE A 95 19.67 -0.80 -3.55
N SER A 96 20.89 -0.49 -3.98
CA SER A 96 22.10 -0.97 -3.33
C SER A 96 23.13 0.15 -3.11
N TYR A 97 24.07 -0.11 -2.21
CA TYR A 97 25.32 0.62 -2.14
C TYR A 97 26.22 0.30 -3.33
N PRO A 98 27.22 1.17 -3.65
CA PRO A 98 28.17 0.91 -4.74
C PRO A 98 29.01 -0.38 -4.57
N ASP A 99 29.15 -0.88 -3.34
CA ASP A 99 29.84 -2.13 -3.04
C ASP A 99 28.96 -3.38 -3.20
N GLY A 100 27.70 -3.21 -3.66
CA GLY A 100 26.75 -4.28 -3.92
C GLY A 100 25.91 -4.71 -2.71
N ARG A 101 26.16 -4.17 -1.52
CA ARG A 101 25.27 -4.43 -0.36
C ARG A 101 23.90 -3.82 -0.59
N ALA A 102 22.84 -4.54 -0.22
CA ALA A 102 21.49 -4.01 -0.25
C ALA A 102 21.34 -2.79 0.69
N PHE A 103 20.63 -1.77 0.22
CA PHE A 103 20.33 -0.59 1.03
C PHE A 103 19.24 -0.94 2.06
N GLU A 104 19.52 -0.72 3.35
CA GLU A 104 18.65 -1.17 4.44
C GLU A 104 17.30 -0.44 4.49
N ARG A 105 17.19 0.74 3.88
CA ARG A 105 15.93 1.50 3.75
C ARG A 105 15.20 1.26 2.43
N ASP A 106 15.68 0.31 1.61
CA ASP A 106 14.92 -0.17 0.45
C ASP A 106 13.79 -1.10 0.91
N THR A 107 12.61 -0.51 1.07
CA THR A 107 11.44 -1.21 1.59
C THR A 107 10.91 -2.28 0.62
N ARG A 108 11.15 -2.14 -0.69
CA ARG A 108 10.81 -3.15 -1.69
C ARG A 108 11.65 -4.42 -1.48
N SER A 109 12.94 -4.28 -1.21
CA SER A 109 13.82 -5.41 -0.86
C SER A 109 13.45 -6.05 0.49
N LEU A 110 12.91 -5.29 1.45
CA LEU A 110 12.36 -5.86 2.70
C LEU A 110 11.20 -6.81 2.40
N LEU A 111 10.25 -6.41 1.55
CA LEU A 111 9.14 -7.28 1.17
C LEU A 111 9.63 -8.51 0.39
N LYS A 112 10.60 -8.37 -0.52
CA LYS A 112 11.22 -9.52 -1.22
C LYS A 112 11.76 -10.56 -0.23
N ARG A 113 12.44 -10.12 0.83
CA ARG A 113 12.93 -11.02 1.90
C ARG A 113 11.78 -11.71 2.62
N ALA A 114 10.76 -10.97 3.04
CA ALA A 114 9.59 -11.55 3.71
C ALA A 114 8.90 -12.62 2.85
N VAL A 115 8.77 -12.36 1.54
CA VAL A 115 8.21 -13.33 0.59
C VAL A 115 9.10 -14.56 0.45
N ALA A 116 10.41 -14.38 0.37
CA ALA A 116 11.36 -15.50 0.30
C ALA A 116 11.33 -16.36 1.57
N ASP A 117 11.32 -15.71 2.75
CA ASP A 117 11.21 -16.37 4.05
C ASP A 117 9.89 -17.17 4.18
N ALA A 118 8.78 -16.59 3.71
CA ALA A 118 7.48 -17.26 3.69
C ALA A 118 7.50 -18.48 2.76
N SER A 119 7.99 -18.31 1.54
CA SER A 119 8.11 -19.40 0.56
C SER A 119 8.98 -20.56 1.07
N ALA A 120 10.10 -20.25 1.72
CA ALA A 120 10.99 -21.26 2.30
C ALA A 120 10.33 -22.08 3.42
N ARG A 121 9.23 -21.59 4.00
CA ARG A 121 8.42 -22.23 5.05
C ARG A 121 7.08 -22.75 4.53
N GLY A 122 6.92 -22.87 3.20
CA GLY A 122 5.72 -23.40 2.56
C GLY A 122 4.52 -22.47 2.54
N PHE A 123 4.68 -21.17 2.84
CA PHE A 123 3.60 -20.20 2.78
C PHE A 123 3.58 -19.44 1.45
N GLN A 124 2.39 -19.29 0.88
CA GLN A 124 2.13 -18.50 -0.31
C GLN A 124 1.05 -17.46 0.00
N PHE A 125 1.48 -16.23 0.21
CA PHE A 125 0.58 -15.10 0.46
C PHE A 125 0.15 -14.43 -0.84
N ALA A 126 -1.08 -13.87 -0.85
CA ALA A 126 -1.54 -12.92 -1.84
C ALA A 126 -2.26 -11.76 -1.14
N PHE A 127 -2.11 -10.56 -1.70
CA PHE A 127 -2.71 -9.33 -1.18
C PHE A 127 -3.54 -8.62 -2.24
N GLY A 128 -4.63 -7.98 -1.80
CA GLY A 128 -5.41 -7.03 -2.56
C GLY A 128 -5.69 -5.80 -1.71
N ALA A 129 -5.63 -4.63 -2.30
CA ALA A 129 -5.95 -3.38 -1.62
C ALA A 129 -7.27 -2.81 -2.15
N GLU A 130 -8.10 -2.31 -1.24
CA GLU A 130 -9.24 -1.43 -1.48
C GLU A 130 -8.78 -0.03 -1.10
N MET A 131 -8.73 0.89 -2.07
CA MET A 131 -8.10 2.19 -1.85
C MET A 131 -9.09 3.34 -1.99
N GLU A 132 -9.25 4.09 -0.91
CA GLU A 132 -10.08 5.29 -0.85
C GLU A 132 -9.25 6.55 -1.07
N PHE A 133 -9.85 7.53 -1.75
CA PHE A 133 -9.27 8.84 -1.99
C PHE A 133 -10.35 9.90 -2.18
N TYR A 134 -10.01 11.16 -1.89
CA TYR A 134 -10.86 12.31 -2.17
C TYR A 134 -10.41 13.04 -3.43
N LEU A 135 -11.39 13.59 -4.17
CA LEU A 135 -11.17 14.54 -5.25
C LEU A 135 -11.59 15.94 -4.79
N PHE A 136 -10.65 16.87 -4.84
CA PHE A 136 -10.85 18.27 -4.49
C PHE A 136 -10.68 19.19 -5.71
N ARG A 137 -11.39 20.31 -5.68
CA ARG A 137 -11.22 21.38 -6.68
C ARG A 137 -9.90 22.10 -6.46
N LEU A 138 -9.34 22.62 -7.53
CA LEU A 138 -8.28 23.62 -7.50
C LEU A 138 -8.88 25.01 -7.34
N ASP A 139 -8.12 25.97 -6.81
CA ASP A 139 -8.45 27.38 -6.84
C ASP A 139 -8.12 28.03 -8.20
N GLU A 140 -8.33 29.32 -8.32
CA GLU A 140 -8.08 30.11 -9.54
C GLU A 140 -6.59 30.14 -9.94
N CYS A 141 -5.69 29.88 -8.99
CA CYS A 141 -4.24 29.80 -9.22
C CYS A 141 -3.78 28.38 -9.54
N GLY A 142 -4.68 27.38 -9.50
CA GLY A 142 -4.37 25.96 -9.71
C GLY A 142 -3.85 25.27 -8.44
N GLU A 143 -4.00 25.90 -7.26
CA GLU A 143 -3.58 25.31 -6.00
C GLU A 143 -4.68 24.41 -5.39
N PRO A 144 -4.29 23.32 -4.69
CA PRO A 144 -5.25 22.42 -4.05
C PRO A 144 -6.11 23.11 -2.99
N THR A 145 -7.43 22.90 -3.05
CA THR A 145 -8.35 23.32 -2.00
C THR A 145 -8.84 22.13 -1.17
N ARG A 146 -9.69 22.41 -0.16
CA ARG A 146 -10.49 21.38 0.53
C ARG A 146 -11.97 21.41 0.13
N ILE A 147 -12.29 21.96 -1.06
CA ILE A 147 -13.64 21.98 -1.62
C ILE A 147 -13.85 20.68 -2.36
N PRO A 148 -14.75 19.78 -1.91
CA PRO A 148 -15.01 18.53 -2.59
C PRO A 148 -15.47 18.73 -4.03
N TYR A 149 -15.13 17.79 -4.92
CA TYR A 149 -15.52 17.85 -6.31
C TYR A 149 -17.03 17.77 -6.49
N ASP A 150 -17.70 16.96 -5.66
CA ASP A 150 -19.14 16.81 -5.60
C ASP A 150 -19.63 16.66 -4.14
N HIS A 151 -20.93 16.36 -3.97
CA HIS A 151 -21.58 16.14 -2.69
C HIS A 151 -22.42 14.85 -2.69
N ALA A 152 -22.09 13.92 -3.57
CA ALA A 152 -22.72 12.61 -3.62
C ALA A 152 -22.43 11.79 -2.35
N GLY A 153 -23.21 10.76 -2.12
CA GLY A 153 -23.08 9.81 -1.04
C GLY A 153 -22.70 8.41 -1.52
N TYR A 154 -22.80 7.45 -0.61
CA TYR A 154 -22.37 6.07 -0.85
C TYR A 154 -23.14 5.41 -1.99
N MET A 155 -22.43 5.00 -3.02
CA MET A 155 -22.95 4.36 -4.24
C MET A 155 -23.96 5.21 -5.03
N ASP A 156 -23.97 6.53 -4.84
CA ASP A 156 -24.74 7.42 -5.69
C ASP A 156 -24.25 7.35 -7.13
N ILE A 157 -25.10 7.78 -8.04
CA ILE A 157 -24.86 7.75 -9.50
C ILE A 157 -24.87 9.16 -10.10
N VAL A 158 -24.49 9.26 -11.37
CA VAL A 158 -24.63 10.49 -12.17
C VAL A 158 -26.10 10.95 -12.18
N PRO A 159 -26.40 12.26 -11.99
CA PRO A 159 -25.49 13.42 -12.07
C PRO A 159 -24.86 13.87 -10.75
N ASP A 160 -25.22 13.26 -9.61
CA ASP A 160 -24.74 13.67 -8.31
C ASP A 160 -23.27 13.24 -8.12
N ASP A 161 -22.95 12.01 -8.48
CA ASP A 161 -21.58 11.49 -8.57
C ASP A 161 -20.86 12.02 -9.81
N LYS A 162 -20.10 13.09 -9.64
CA LYS A 162 -19.26 13.67 -10.70
C LYS A 162 -17.93 12.94 -10.88
N GLY A 163 -17.52 12.16 -9.88
CA GLY A 163 -16.28 11.39 -9.88
C GLY A 163 -16.31 10.17 -10.80
N GLU A 164 -17.49 9.70 -11.24
CA GLU A 164 -17.65 8.49 -12.07
C GLU A 164 -16.76 8.47 -13.30
N THR A 165 -16.73 9.55 -14.07
CA THR A 165 -15.92 9.66 -15.29
C THR A 165 -14.43 9.54 -14.98
N ILE A 166 -13.97 10.12 -13.87
CA ILE A 166 -12.56 10.09 -13.46
C ILE A 166 -12.18 8.69 -12.98
N ARG A 167 -13.04 8.04 -12.18
CA ARG A 167 -12.81 6.64 -11.77
C ARG A 167 -12.72 5.71 -12.97
N ARG A 168 -13.60 5.88 -13.97
CA ARG A 168 -13.55 5.10 -15.21
C ARG A 168 -12.24 5.33 -15.97
N GLU A 169 -11.76 6.57 -16.07
CA GLU A 169 -10.47 6.89 -16.69
C GLU A 169 -9.31 6.22 -15.93
N ILE A 170 -9.32 6.30 -14.58
CA ILE A 170 -8.34 5.62 -13.73
C ILE A 170 -8.35 4.11 -13.99
N CYS A 171 -9.51 3.48 -14.00
CA CYS A 171 -9.64 2.03 -14.25
C CYS A 171 -9.06 1.64 -15.62
N LEU A 172 -9.36 2.40 -16.68
CA LEU A 172 -8.83 2.14 -18.02
C LEU A 172 -7.30 2.32 -18.09
N MET A 173 -6.76 3.33 -17.38
CA MET A 173 -5.30 3.49 -17.26
C MET A 173 -4.66 2.31 -16.53
N LEU A 174 -5.26 1.84 -15.43
CA LEU A 174 -4.77 0.69 -14.68
C LEU A 174 -4.77 -0.58 -15.53
N GLU A 175 -5.84 -0.85 -16.28
CA GLU A 175 -5.92 -1.99 -17.20
C GLU A 175 -4.80 -1.96 -18.26
N GLN A 176 -4.54 -0.79 -18.86
CA GLN A 176 -3.44 -0.61 -19.81
C GLN A 176 -2.07 -0.88 -19.20
N MET A 177 -1.94 -0.69 -17.89
CA MET A 177 -0.72 -0.99 -17.12
C MET A 177 -0.68 -2.42 -16.59
N GLY A 178 -1.69 -3.26 -16.90
CA GLY A 178 -1.79 -4.65 -16.45
C GLY A 178 -2.29 -4.83 -15.01
N ILE A 179 -2.80 -3.77 -14.40
CA ILE A 179 -3.47 -3.79 -13.10
C ILE A 179 -4.97 -3.95 -13.36
N GLN A 180 -5.61 -4.96 -12.78
CA GLN A 180 -7.02 -5.27 -13.03
C GLN A 180 -7.90 -4.65 -11.93
N PRO A 181 -8.66 -3.56 -12.21
CA PRO A 181 -9.70 -3.10 -11.31
C PRO A 181 -10.80 -4.15 -11.18
N GLU A 182 -11.39 -4.28 -9.99
CA GLU A 182 -12.53 -5.19 -9.73
C GLU A 182 -13.82 -4.40 -9.50
N SER A 183 -13.75 -3.32 -8.73
CA SER A 183 -14.88 -2.44 -8.47
C SER A 183 -14.46 -0.98 -8.37
N SER A 184 -15.40 -0.07 -8.60
CA SER A 184 -15.25 1.35 -8.32
C SER A 184 -16.59 1.97 -7.99
N HIS A 185 -16.64 2.80 -6.96
CA HIS A 185 -17.86 3.50 -6.55
C HIS A 185 -17.55 4.81 -5.84
N HIS A 186 -18.59 5.63 -5.68
CA HIS A 186 -18.54 6.79 -4.79
C HIS A 186 -18.65 6.32 -3.34
N GLU A 187 -17.81 6.85 -2.45
CA GLU A 187 -17.83 6.56 -1.03
C GLU A 187 -18.73 7.54 -0.24
N SER A 188 -18.77 7.40 1.09
CA SER A 188 -19.70 8.13 1.95
C SER A 188 -19.40 9.61 2.07
N GLY A 189 -18.13 10.00 1.95
CA GLY A 189 -17.72 11.40 2.03
C GLY A 189 -17.92 12.15 0.71
N PRO A 190 -18.22 13.46 0.73
CA PRO A 190 -18.39 14.25 -0.48
C PRO A 190 -17.08 14.28 -1.29
N GLY A 191 -17.15 13.90 -2.57
CA GLY A 191 -15.97 13.75 -3.44
C GLY A 191 -15.06 12.58 -3.07
N GLN A 192 -15.50 11.64 -2.22
CA GLN A 192 -14.75 10.46 -1.85
C GLN A 192 -15.06 9.30 -2.80
N ASN A 193 -14.01 8.61 -3.21
CA ASN A 193 -14.04 7.55 -4.19
C ASN A 193 -13.27 6.34 -3.69
N GLU A 194 -13.67 5.14 -4.12
CA GLU A 194 -12.96 3.89 -3.89
C GLU A 194 -12.78 3.14 -5.19
N ILE A 195 -11.62 2.52 -5.36
CA ILE A 195 -11.32 1.59 -6.44
C ILE A 195 -10.58 0.41 -5.84
N ASP A 196 -11.12 -0.78 -6.09
CA ASP A 196 -10.53 -2.06 -5.71
C ASP A 196 -9.84 -2.67 -6.91
N PHE A 197 -8.73 -3.32 -6.70
CA PHE A 197 -8.06 -4.07 -7.75
C PHE A 197 -7.69 -5.47 -7.29
N ARG A 198 -7.64 -6.36 -8.28
CA ARG A 198 -7.48 -7.79 -8.07
C ARG A 198 -6.25 -8.09 -7.21
N TYR A 199 -6.41 -9.06 -6.30
CA TYR A 199 -5.31 -9.58 -5.49
C TYR A 199 -4.21 -10.18 -6.37
N SER A 200 -2.97 -10.10 -5.90
CA SER A 200 -1.80 -10.64 -6.58
C SER A 200 -0.72 -11.07 -5.57
N ALA A 201 0.38 -11.62 -6.08
CA ALA A 201 1.55 -11.94 -5.27
C ALA A 201 2.04 -10.67 -4.52
N PRO A 202 2.59 -10.80 -3.31
CA PRO A 202 2.80 -9.67 -2.40
C PRO A 202 3.59 -8.51 -3.02
N LEU A 203 4.68 -8.80 -3.75
CA LEU A 203 5.50 -7.77 -4.37
C LEU A 203 4.74 -7.03 -5.48
N THR A 204 4.02 -7.77 -6.33
CA THR A 204 3.18 -7.19 -7.38
C THR A 204 2.05 -6.35 -6.77
N ALA A 205 1.41 -6.83 -5.70
CA ALA A 205 0.36 -6.08 -5.01
C ALA A 205 0.87 -4.74 -4.43
N ALA A 206 2.09 -4.74 -3.86
CA ALA A 206 2.71 -3.51 -3.36
C ALA A 206 3.11 -2.56 -4.49
N ASP A 207 3.72 -3.07 -5.57
CA ASP A 207 4.05 -2.28 -6.77
C ASP A 207 2.77 -1.66 -7.38
N ASN A 208 1.66 -2.42 -7.43
CA ASN A 208 0.36 -1.95 -7.90
C ASN A 208 -0.21 -0.84 -7.00
N ALA A 209 -0.14 -0.99 -5.68
CA ALA A 209 -0.62 0.01 -4.73
C ALA A 209 0.13 1.35 -4.88
N VAL A 210 1.46 1.29 -5.04
CA VAL A 210 2.27 2.49 -5.30
C VAL A 210 1.92 3.11 -6.66
N THR A 211 1.76 2.29 -7.69
CA THR A 211 1.39 2.74 -9.03
C THR A 211 0.01 3.39 -9.03
N PHE A 212 -0.95 2.85 -8.29
CA PHE A 212 -2.30 3.40 -8.13
C PHE A 212 -2.29 4.86 -7.69
N HIS A 213 -1.49 5.21 -6.67
CA HIS A 213 -1.34 6.59 -6.22
C HIS A 213 -0.89 7.53 -7.35
N ALA A 214 0.03 7.09 -8.20
CA ALA A 214 0.52 7.91 -9.32
C ALA A 214 -0.55 8.07 -10.41
N VAL A 215 -1.29 7.00 -10.73
CA VAL A 215 -2.38 7.01 -11.71
C VAL A 215 -3.50 7.94 -11.27
N VAL A 216 -4.00 7.79 -10.03
CA VAL A 216 -5.08 8.62 -9.49
C VAL A 216 -4.71 10.11 -9.49
N ARG A 217 -3.50 10.46 -9.01
CA ARG A 217 -3.04 11.86 -9.04
C ARG A 217 -2.88 12.39 -10.45
N THR A 218 -2.44 11.56 -11.40
CA THR A 218 -2.29 11.96 -12.80
C THR A 218 -3.65 12.20 -13.44
N ALA A 219 -4.60 11.28 -13.28
CA ALA A 219 -5.96 11.43 -13.81
C ALA A 219 -6.66 12.65 -13.21
N ALA A 220 -6.56 12.86 -11.88
CA ALA A 220 -7.12 14.04 -11.22
C ALA A 220 -6.52 15.34 -11.80
N ALA A 221 -5.20 15.43 -11.95
CA ALA A 221 -4.53 16.61 -12.50
C ALA A 221 -4.92 16.87 -13.96
N GLN A 222 -5.09 15.83 -14.78
CA GLN A 222 -5.55 15.95 -16.17
C GLN A 222 -6.99 16.49 -16.27
N ASN A 223 -7.78 16.27 -15.22
CA ASN A 223 -9.16 16.77 -15.12
C ASN A 223 -9.29 18.08 -14.30
N GLY A 224 -8.17 18.77 -14.01
CA GLY A 224 -8.19 20.04 -13.26
C GLY A 224 -8.58 19.88 -11.79
N LEU A 225 -8.26 18.72 -11.19
CA LEU A 225 -8.56 18.38 -9.81
C LEU A 225 -7.29 17.97 -9.03
N CYS A 226 -7.42 17.91 -7.71
CA CYS A 226 -6.42 17.36 -6.81
C CYS A 226 -6.96 16.10 -6.14
N ALA A 227 -6.20 15.00 -6.18
CA ALA A 227 -6.50 13.80 -5.43
C ALA A 227 -5.77 13.81 -4.06
N SER A 228 -6.51 13.51 -3.00
CA SER A 228 -5.97 13.41 -1.65
C SER A 228 -6.12 11.99 -1.08
N PHE A 229 -5.01 11.44 -0.64
CA PHE A 229 -4.92 10.19 0.09
C PHE A 229 -4.73 10.40 1.61
N SER A 230 -4.85 11.65 2.10
CA SER A 230 -4.82 11.90 3.55
C SER A 230 -5.83 11.02 4.27
N PRO A 231 -5.47 10.39 5.40
CA PRO A 231 -6.40 9.56 6.17
C PRO A 231 -7.64 10.29 6.67
N LYS A 232 -7.53 11.60 6.90
CA LYS A 232 -8.64 12.44 7.39
C LYS A 232 -8.62 13.82 6.72
N PRO A 233 -8.93 13.93 5.42
CA PRO A 233 -8.81 15.20 4.69
C PRO A 233 -9.86 16.23 5.09
N LEU A 234 -11.02 15.78 5.60
CA LEU A 234 -12.11 16.60 6.12
C LEU A 234 -12.43 16.14 7.55
N ALA A 235 -12.38 17.07 8.52
CA ALA A 235 -12.47 16.73 9.94
C ALA A 235 -13.81 16.09 10.35
N ASP A 236 -14.91 16.53 9.72
CA ASP A 236 -16.29 16.13 10.01
C ASP A 236 -16.86 15.07 9.06
N ARG A 237 -16.04 14.52 8.16
CA ARG A 237 -16.43 13.52 7.14
C ARG A 237 -15.65 12.23 7.31
N ASP A 238 -16.02 11.21 6.52
CA ASP A 238 -15.33 9.92 6.52
C ASP A 238 -13.86 10.09 6.11
N GLY A 239 -12.98 9.32 6.73
CA GLY A 239 -11.56 9.29 6.37
C GLY A 239 -11.29 8.24 5.29
N ASN A 240 -10.12 8.30 4.66
CA ASN A 240 -9.69 7.32 3.68
C ASN A 240 -9.08 6.08 4.34
N GLY A 241 -9.54 4.92 3.96
CA GLY A 241 -8.97 3.62 4.28
C GLY A 241 -8.15 3.04 3.14
N MET A 242 -7.21 2.19 3.49
CA MET A 242 -6.61 1.19 2.62
C MET A 242 -6.89 -0.17 3.26
N HIS A 243 -8.00 -0.80 2.88
CA HIS A 243 -8.30 -2.12 3.42
C HIS A 243 -7.41 -3.16 2.73
N ILE A 244 -6.73 -3.97 3.54
CA ILE A 244 -5.77 -4.95 3.04
C ILE A 244 -6.40 -6.34 3.13
N ASN A 245 -6.76 -6.89 1.98
CA ASN A 245 -7.20 -8.26 1.86
C ASN A 245 -5.98 -9.17 1.82
N VAL A 246 -5.93 -10.17 2.69
CA VAL A 246 -4.88 -11.18 2.75
C VAL A 246 -5.46 -12.57 2.59
N SER A 247 -4.93 -13.32 1.64
CA SER A 247 -5.16 -14.76 1.50
C SER A 247 -3.84 -15.52 1.57
N VAL A 248 -3.91 -16.77 2.00
CA VAL A 248 -2.71 -17.58 2.20
C VAL A 248 -3.00 -19.04 1.91
N LYS A 249 -2.04 -19.70 1.27
CA LYS A 249 -1.93 -21.16 1.18
C LYS A 249 -0.71 -21.58 1.97
N CYS A 250 -0.79 -22.74 2.62
CA CYS A 250 0.32 -23.34 3.36
C CYS A 250 0.36 -24.82 3.03
N ASP A 251 1.55 -25.33 2.72
CA ASP A 251 1.71 -26.75 2.30
C ASP A 251 1.42 -27.70 3.45
N GLU A 252 1.74 -27.30 4.69
CA GLU A 252 1.61 -28.15 5.89
C GLU A 252 0.29 -27.95 6.64
N VAL A 253 -0.44 -26.85 6.40
CA VAL A 253 -1.67 -26.48 7.12
C VAL A 253 -2.81 -26.25 6.17
N ALA A 254 -3.80 -27.13 6.17
CA ALA A 254 -4.94 -27.08 5.26
C ALA A 254 -5.80 -25.81 5.39
N GLN A 255 -5.88 -25.22 6.59
CA GLN A 255 -6.64 -24.00 6.86
C GLN A 255 -5.80 -23.01 7.69
N PRO A 256 -4.83 -22.32 7.08
CA PRO A 256 -3.92 -21.44 7.82
C PRO A 256 -4.57 -20.12 8.25
N LEU A 257 -5.69 -19.71 7.67
CA LEU A 257 -6.28 -18.39 7.87
C LEU A 257 -6.57 -18.03 9.34
N PRO A 258 -7.12 -18.93 10.20
CA PRO A 258 -7.30 -18.61 11.63
C PRO A 258 -5.99 -18.28 12.35
N GLY A 259 -4.93 -19.04 12.11
CA GLY A 259 -3.59 -18.76 12.66
C GLY A 259 -3.03 -17.43 12.14
N ILE A 260 -3.21 -17.13 10.85
CA ILE A 260 -2.81 -15.85 10.26
C ILE A 260 -3.51 -14.68 10.97
N ILE A 261 -4.83 -14.77 11.18
CA ILE A 261 -5.61 -13.74 11.88
C ILE A 261 -5.12 -13.60 13.32
N ALA A 262 -4.93 -14.71 14.03
CA ALA A 262 -4.44 -14.70 15.40
C ALA A 262 -3.07 -14.02 15.53
N GLY A 263 -2.15 -14.31 14.60
CA GLY A 263 -0.84 -13.68 14.53
C GLY A 263 -0.92 -12.18 14.25
N ILE A 264 -1.76 -11.76 13.31
CA ILE A 264 -1.98 -10.33 13.02
C ILE A 264 -2.54 -9.63 14.27
N LEU A 265 -3.58 -10.17 14.91
CA LEU A 265 -4.18 -9.58 16.12
C LEU A 265 -3.18 -9.50 17.29
N ALA A 266 -2.25 -10.46 17.38
CA ALA A 266 -1.21 -10.45 18.42
C ALA A 266 -0.24 -9.27 18.27
N HIS A 267 0.09 -8.88 17.02
CA HIS A 267 1.12 -7.88 16.72
C HIS A 267 0.59 -6.56 16.17
N ILE A 268 -0.71 -6.43 15.91
CA ILE A 268 -1.25 -5.26 15.19
C ILE A 268 -0.97 -3.93 15.89
N ARG A 269 -0.95 -3.91 17.23
CA ARG A 269 -0.65 -2.68 17.98
C ARG A 269 0.78 -2.20 17.72
N ASP A 270 1.73 -3.12 17.64
CA ASP A 270 3.13 -2.84 17.36
C ASP A 270 3.33 -2.40 15.89
N MET A 271 2.50 -2.94 14.98
CA MET A 271 2.54 -2.64 13.55
C MET A 271 1.78 -1.35 13.20
N THR A 272 0.98 -0.78 14.11
CA THR A 272 0.06 0.35 13.79
C THR A 272 0.82 1.55 13.23
N LEU A 273 2.01 1.88 13.73
CA LEU A 273 2.83 2.98 13.21
C LEU A 273 3.07 2.88 11.69
N PHE A 274 3.29 1.67 11.18
CA PHE A 274 3.59 1.41 9.76
C PHE A 274 2.33 1.30 8.90
N MET A 275 1.17 1.07 9.52
CA MET A 275 -0.14 1.03 8.86
C MET A 275 -0.84 2.40 8.87
N ASN A 276 -0.47 3.27 9.82
CA ASN A 276 -1.09 4.55 10.13
C ASN A 276 0.01 5.58 10.48
N PRO A 277 0.78 6.05 9.46
CA PRO A 277 2.08 6.68 9.68
C PRO A 277 2.05 8.20 9.93
N CYS A 278 0.88 8.82 10.08
CA CYS A 278 0.76 10.26 10.28
C CYS A 278 -0.28 10.61 11.35
N GLU A 279 -0.29 11.84 11.82
CA GLU A 279 -1.22 12.28 12.87
C GLU A 279 -2.69 12.16 12.43
N GLU A 280 -2.99 12.48 11.17
CA GLU A 280 -4.34 12.36 10.60
C GLU A 280 -4.86 10.92 10.62
N SER A 281 -3.97 9.92 10.62
CA SER A 281 -4.35 8.51 10.76
C SER A 281 -5.13 8.27 12.06
N TYR A 282 -4.71 8.89 13.15
CA TYR A 282 -5.32 8.72 14.48
C TYR A 282 -6.59 9.56 14.67
N LEU A 283 -6.81 10.57 13.82
CA LEU A 283 -8.09 11.26 13.71
C LEU A 283 -9.13 10.43 12.94
N ARG A 284 -8.70 9.43 12.17
CA ARG A 284 -9.56 8.50 11.45
C ARG A 284 -9.97 7.32 12.34
N LEU A 285 -9.02 6.69 13.05
CA LEU A 285 -9.24 5.49 13.86
C LEU A 285 -10.33 5.70 14.93
N GLY A 286 -11.27 4.78 15.03
CA GLY A 286 -12.39 4.85 15.97
C GLY A 286 -13.57 5.71 15.51
N HIS A 287 -13.52 6.26 14.30
CA HIS A 287 -14.58 7.09 13.72
C HIS A 287 -15.05 6.53 12.37
N ASN A 288 -16.34 6.67 12.07
CA ASN A 288 -16.94 6.44 10.74
C ASN A 288 -16.42 5.19 10.03
N LYS A 289 -16.72 4.01 10.53
CA LYS A 289 -16.32 2.69 9.98
C LYS A 289 -14.82 2.33 10.12
N ALA A 290 -13.94 3.23 10.59
CA ALA A 290 -12.55 2.90 10.87
C ALA A 290 -12.41 2.24 12.25
N PRO A 291 -11.81 1.03 12.35
CA PRO A 291 -11.78 0.27 13.60
C PRO A 291 -10.81 0.87 14.64
N LEU A 292 -11.14 0.69 15.91
CA LEU A 292 -10.26 1.03 17.04
C LEU A 292 -9.88 -0.18 17.89
N TYR A 293 -10.79 -1.17 17.98
CA TYR A 293 -10.62 -2.31 18.87
C TYR A 293 -9.96 -3.48 18.14
N VAL A 294 -9.07 -4.20 18.83
CA VAL A 294 -8.35 -5.37 18.29
C VAL A 294 -9.26 -6.59 18.36
N THR A 295 -10.15 -6.68 17.39
CA THR A 295 -11.21 -7.69 17.29
C THR A 295 -11.36 -8.19 15.85
N TRP A 296 -12.07 -9.32 15.68
CA TRP A 296 -12.39 -9.84 14.36
C TRP A 296 -13.81 -10.41 14.34
N SER A 297 -14.41 -10.52 13.17
CA SER A 297 -15.67 -11.21 12.95
C SER A 297 -15.84 -11.62 11.50
N ALA A 298 -16.77 -12.54 11.24
CA ALA A 298 -17.30 -12.81 9.92
C ALA A 298 -18.29 -11.70 9.53
N GLU A 299 -18.15 -11.14 8.31
CA GLU A 299 -19.09 -10.21 7.68
C GLU A 299 -19.29 -8.83 8.37
N ASN A 300 -18.90 -8.64 9.63
CA ASN A 300 -19.13 -7.41 10.39
C ASN A 300 -18.05 -6.34 10.06
N ARG A 301 -18.47 -5.25 9.43
CA ARG A 301 -17.61 -4.14 8.97
C ARG A 301 -17.11 -3.21 10.09
N SER A 302 -17.58 -3.36 11.33
CA SER A 302 -17.12 -2.55 12.46
C SER A 302 -15.84 -3.08 13.11
N GLN A 303 -15.42 -4.30 12.76
CA GLN A 303 -14.29 -5.00 13.35
C GLN A 303 -12.96 -4.64 12.65
N LEU A 304 -11.84 -4.85 13.37
CA LEU A 304 -10.50 -4.63 12.83
C LEU A 304 -10.16 -5.59 11.69
N ILE A 305 -10.48 -6.87 11.88
CA ILE A 305 -10.37 -7.88 10.85
C ILE A 305 -11.77 -8.42 10.55
N ARG A 306 -12.14 -8.38 9.28
CA ARG A 306 -13.36 -8.97 8.75
C ARG A 306 -13.00 -10.15 7.85
N ILE A 307 -13.78 -11.22 7.93
CA ILE A 307 -13.76 -12.27 6.92
C ILE A 307 -14.95 -12.01 6.00
N PRO A 308 -14.79 -11.47 4.79
CA PRO A 308 -15.88 -11.25 3.86
C PRO A 308 -16.58 -12.56 3.49
N ALA A 309 -17.87 -12.47 3.14
CA ALA A 309 -18.60 -13.59 2.56
C ALA A 309 -17.94 -13.99 1.23
N ALA A 310 -17.22 -15.10 1.24
CA ALA A 310 -16.54 -15.63 0.07
C ALA A 310 -16.34 -17.13 0.21
N VAL A 311 -16.33 -17.84 -0.91
CA VAL A 311 -16.17 -19.29 -0.95
C VAL A 311 -14.90 -19.69 -1.73
N GLY A 312 -14.36 -20.87 -1.40
CA GLY A 312 -13.23 -21.45 -2.13
C GLY A 312 -11.96 -20.59 -2.04
N GLU A 313 -11.34 -20.34 -3.16
CA GLU A 313 -10.07 -19.60 -3.28
C GLU A 313 -10.19 -18.10 -2.94
N TYR A 314 -11.41 -17.56 -2.87
CA TYR A 314 -11.67 -16.16 -2.52
C TYR A 314 -11.76 -15.92 -0.99
N ARG A 315 -11.59 -16.97 -0.16
CA ARG A 315 -11.53 -16.82 1.30
C ARG A 315 -10.31 -16.01 1.70
N ARG A 316 -10.55 -14.92 2.41
CA ARG A 316 -9.54 -13.96 2.82
C ARG A 316 -9.90 -13.31 4.15
N ALA A 317 -8.91 -12.71 4.79
CA ALA A 317 -9.11 -11.77 5.89
C ALA A 317 -8.88 -10.35 5.36
N GLU A 318 -9.71 -9.41 5.75
CA GLU A 318 -9.62 -7.99 5.43
C GLU A 318 -9.18 -7.23 6.69
N LEU A 319 -7.97 -6.68 6.68
CA LEU A 319 -7.50 -5.74 7.69
C LEU A 319 -7.98 -4.33 7.35
N ARG A 320 -8.72 -3.71 8.26
CA ARG A 320 -9.45 -2.47 8.01
C ARG A 320 -8.83 -1.21 8.63
N SER A 321 -7.78 -1.36 9.45
CA SER A 321 -7.16 -0.21 10.15
C SER A 321 -6.23 0.60 9.28
N ALA A 322 -5.54 0.01 8.31
CA ALA A 322 -4.56 0.71 7.49
C ALA A 322 -5.19 1.86 6.68
N ASP A 323 -4.38 2.85 6.36
CA ASP A 323 -4.78 3.97 5.52
C ASP A 323 -3.84 4.13 4.30
N PRO A 324 -4.22 4.93 3.28
CA PRO A 324 -3.46 5.03 2.04
C PRO A 324 -2.06 5.67 2.17
N MET A 325 -1.72 6.22 3.34
CA MET A 325 -0.38 6.76 3.61
C MET A 325 0.61 5.68 4.07
N ALA A 326 0.12 4.46 4.37
CA ALA A 326 0.98 3.34 4.71
C ALA A 326 1.89 2.97 3.52
N ASN A 327 3.14 2.61 3.83
CA ASN A 327 4.03 2.03 2.84
C ASN A 327 3.64 0.56 2.60
N PRO A 328 3.12 0.19 1.42
CA PRO A 328 2.60 -1.16 1.18
C PRO A 328 3.67 -2.24 1.29
N TYR A 329 4.94 -1.93 0.98
CA TYR A 329 6.03 -2.90 1.12
C TYR A 329 6.27 -3.28 2.58
N ILE A 330 6.29 -2.29 3.49
CA ILE A 330 6.45 -2.55 4.93
C ILE A 330 5.19 -3.21 5.49
N ALA A 331 4.01 -2.69 5.12
CA ALA A 331 2.74 -3.22 5.60
C ALA A 331 2.59 -4.71 5.27
N TYR A 332 2.83 -5.10 4.02
CA TYR A 332 2.71 -6.49 3.61
C TYR A 332 3.81 -7.39 4.20
N ALA A 333 5.04 -6.90 4.31
CA ALA A 333 6.10 -7.65 4.98
C ALA A 333 5.76 -7.96 6.45
N LEU A 334 5.26 -6.98 7.19
CA LEU A 334 4.85 -7.17 8.59
C LEU A 334 3.64 -8.12 8.71
N LEU A 335 2.66 -8.04 7.80
CA LEU A 335 1.51 -8.95 7.78
C LEU A 335 1.94 -10.39 7.46
N ILE A 336 2.91 -10.59 6.56
CA ILE A 336 3.49 -11.91 6.27
C ILE A 336 4.12 -12.48 7.56
N TYR A 337 5.01 -11.73 8.20
CA TYR A 337 5.69 -12.21 9.40
C TYR A 337 4.74 -12.43 10.58
N ALA A 338 3.78 -11.53 10.79
CA ALA A 338 2.77 -11.70 11.84
C ALA A 338 1.89 -12.92 11.59
N GLY A 339 1.46 -13.11 10.35
CA GLY A 339 0.66 -14.27 9.96
C GLY A 339 1.42 -15.58 10.13
N MET A 340 2.66 -15.66 9.64
CA MET A 340 3.50 -16.87 9.85
C MET A 340 3.70 -17.15 11.33
N HIS A 341 3.99 -16.12 12.14
CA HIS A 341 4.15 -16.28 13.59
C HIS A 341 2.92 -16.93 14.23
N GLY A 342 1.71 -16.53 13.79
CA GLY A 342 0.47 -17.11 14.31
C GLY A 342 0.32 -18.61 13.99
N VAL A 343 0.67 -19.02 12.76
CA VAL A 343 0.59 -20.43 12.35
C VAL A 343 1.71 -21.26 12.99
N GLU A 344 2.95 -20.80 12.95
CA GLU A 344 4.12 -21.53 13.47
C GLU A 344 4.09 -21.74 14.98
N HIS A 345 3.42 -20.86 15.73
CA HIS A 345 3.29 -20.96 17.20
C HIS A 345 1.89 -21.46 17.64
N ASP A 346 1.08 -21.95 16.69
CA ASP A 346 -0.27 -22.46 16.95
C ASP A 346 -1.12 -21.49 17.79
N LEU A 347 -1.04 -20.19 17.47
CA LEU A 347 -1.80 -19.17 18.18
C LEU A 347 -3.31 -19.39 17.95
N GLN A 348 -4.02 -19.54 19.06
CA GLN A 348 -5.45 -19.77 19.00
C GLN A 348 -6.19 -18.45 18.71
N LEU A 349 -7.02 -18.47 17.68
CA LEU A 349 -7.86 -17.32 17.35
C LEU A 349 -8.93 -17.15 18.44
N CYS A 350 -9.01 -15.95 19.04
CA CYS A 350 -10.03 -15.63 20.02
C CYS A 350 -11.46 -15.74 19.41
N PRO A 351 -12.51 -15.88 20.22
CA PRO A 351 -13.88 -15.85 19.70
C PRO A 351 -14.18 -14.61 18.89
N ALA A 352 -14.98 -14.76 17.84
CA ALA A 352 -15.43 -13.65 17.01
C ALA A 352 -16.29 -12.66 17.82
N SER A 353 -16.19 -11.37 17.45
CA SER A 353 -16.98 -10.29 18.07
C SER A 353 -18.16 -9.95 17.18
N ASP A 354 -19.34 -10.52 17.48
CA ASP A 354 -20.56 -10.40 16.65
C ASP A 354 -21.44 -9.19 17.04
N PHE A 355 -20.83 -8.14 17.58
CA PHE A 355 -21.51 -6.88 17.93
C PHE A 355 -20.90 -5.70 17.16
N ASN A 356 -21.70 -4.66 16.95
CA ASN A 356 -21.22 -3.43 16.35
C ASN A 356 -20.47 -2.59 17.38
N VAL A 357 -19.16 -2.40 17.20
CA VAL A 357 -18.30 -1.65 18.15
C VAL A 357 -18.66 -0.17 18.29
N TYR A 358 -19.39 0.41 17.34
CA TYR A 358 -19.79 1.84 17.41
C TYR A 358 -21.05 2.06 18.25
N THR A 359 -21.85 1.02 18.45
CA THR A 359 -23.12 1.09 19.19
C THR A 359 -23.15 0.19 20.41
N ALA A 360 -22.13 -0.61 20.64
CA ALA A 360 -22.04 -1.54 21.76
C ALA A 360 -21.98 -0.78 23.11
N PRO A 361 -22.64 -1.30 24.16
CA PRO A 361 -22.52 -0.74 25.50
C PRO A 361 -21.09 -0.71 26.01
N ALA A 362 -20.76 0.26 26.87
CA ALA A 362 -19.42 0.42 27.43
C ALA A 362 -18.92 -0.85 28.15
N GLU A 363 -19.83 -1.59 28.80
CA GLU A 363 -19.51 -2.85 29.49
C GLU A 363 -19.00 -3.95 28.55
N VAL A 364 -19.46 -3.97 27.30
CA VAL A 364 -19.00 -4.91 26.25
C VAL A 364 -17.64 -4.49 25.72
N LEU A 365 -17.40 -3.18 25.62
CA LEU A 365 -16.14 -2.64 25.11
C LEU A 365 -15.03 -2.61 26.18
N ASN A 366 -15.41 -2.61 27.46
CA ASN A 366 -14.46 -2.64 28.57
C ASN A 366 -13.66 -3.97 28.56
N GLY A 367 -12.35 -3.84 28.54
CA GLY A 367 -11.46 -5.00 28.49
C GLY A 367 -10.99 -5.39 27.08
N LEU A 368 -11.59 -4.83 26.02
CA LEU A 368 -11.06 -5.00 24.67
C LEU A 368 -9.76 -4.17 24.47
N LYS A 369 -8.76 -4.79 23.89
CA LYS A 369 -7.54 -4.09 23.50
C LYS A 369 -7.86 -3.07 22.41
N LYS A 370 -7.25 -1.89 22.49
CA LYS A 370 -7.36 -0.83 21.49
C LYS A 370 -6.08 -0.68 20.70
N LEU A 371 -6.19 -0.22 19.47
CA LEU A 371 -5.05 0.33 18.72
C LEU A 371 -4.52 1.57 19.47
N PRO A 372 -3.25 1.97 19.22
CA PRO A 372 -2.72 3.22 19.74
C PRO A 372 -3.63 4.42 19.39
N GLY A 373 -3.77 5.33 20.30
CA GLY A 373 -4.62 6.52 20.13
C GLY A 373 -3.90 7.74 19.53
N SER A 374 -2.60 7.65 19.31
CA SER A 374 -1.78 8.73 18.76
C SER A 374 -0.55 8.17 18.03
N LEU A 375 0.03 9.00 17.16
CA LEU A 375 1.28 8.70 16.47
C LEU A 375 2.41 8.44 17.49
N TYR A 376 2.47 9.23 18.56
CA TYR A 376 3.45 9.06 19.63
C TYR A 376 3.33 7.72 20.35
N GLU A 377 2.11 7.29 20.69
CA GLU A 377 1.88 5.99 21.33
C GLU A 377 2.27 4.85 20.39
N ALA A 378 1.93 4.96 19.09
CA ALA A 378 2.27 3.97 18.10
C ALA A 378 3.79 3.85 17.88
N ALA A 379 4.50 4.99 17.86
CA ALA A 379 5.95 5.02 17.76
C ALA A 379 6.60 4.34 18.98
N ALA A 380 6.15 4.65 20.19
CA ALA A 380 6.66 4.02 21.41
C ALA A 380 6.44 2.50 21.44
N LEU A 381 5.28 2.02 20.98
CA LEU A 381 4.99 0.58 20.88
C LEU A 381 5.87 -0.09 19.83
N ALA A 382 6.02 0.51 18.65
CA ALA A 382 6.86 -0.03 17.57
C ALA A 382 8.32 -0.11 18.00
N GLU A 383 8.86 0.94 18.63
CA GLU A 383 10.24 1.01 19.11
C GLU A 383 10.52 -0.01 20.21
N ALA A 384 9.57 -0.27 21.12
CA ALA A 384 9.71 -1.27 22.18
C ALA A 384 9.54 -2.72 21.70
N SER A 385 8.93 -2.93 20.52
CA SER A 385 8.52 -4.25 20.05
C SER A 385 9.69 -5.11 19.61
N ALA A 386 9.86 -6.28 20.24
CA ALA A 386 10.80 -7.31 19.81
C ALA A 386 10.43 -7.89 18.43
N PHE A 387 9.13 -7.93 18.10
CA PHE A 387 8.65 -8.38 16.80
C PHE A 387 9.09 -7.42 15.69
N ILE A 388 8.90 -6.12 15.86
CA ILE A 388 9.32 -5.11 14.88
C ILE A 388 10.83 -5.12 14.68
N ARG A 389 11.63 -5.13 15.77
CA ARG A 389 13.10 -5.19 15.70
C ARG A 389 13.64 -6.46 15.03
N LYS A 390 12.92 -7.57 15.13
CA LYS A 390 13.29 -8.82 14.46
C LYS A 390 13.14 -8.74 12.95
N HIS A 391 12.15 -8.01 12.46
CA HIS A 391 11.73 -8.07 11.06
C HIS A 391 12.05 -6.81 10.24
N LEU A 392 12.24 -5.66 10.89
CA LEU A 392 12.64 -4.43 10.22
C LEU A 392 14.06 -4.00 10.63
N PRO A 393 14.85 -3.43 9.70
CA PRO A 393 16.11 -2.79 10.03
C PRO A 393 15.92 -1.61 10.98
N GLU A 394 16.88 -1.40 11.87
CA GLU A 394 16.89 -0.26 12.80
C GLU A 394 16.74 1.09 12.08
N ALA A 395 17.39 1.23 10.91
CA ALA A 395 17.30 2.43 10.09
C ALA A 395 15.87 2.76 9.62
N VAL A 396 15.03 1.73 9.38
CA VAL A 396 13.62 1.91 9.02
C VAL A 396 12.80 2.26 10.26
N ILE A 397 13.02 1.55 11.38
CA ILE A 397 12.35 1.81 12.65
C ILE A 397 12.59 3.26 13.09
N SER A 398 13.86 3.68 13.12
CA SER A 398 14.25 5.04 13.49
C SER A 398 13.61 6.11 12.58
N ALA A 399 13.53 5.86 11.26
CA ALA A 399 12.91 6.81 10.32
C ALA A 399 11.42 7.05 10.62
N TYR A 400 10.71 6.05 11.15
CA TYR A 400 9.30 6.19 11.52
C TYR A 400 9.10 6.72 12.95
N CYS A 401 9.90 6.25 13.91
CA CYS A 401 9.75 6.61 15.31
C CYS A 401 10.22 8.03 15.65
N HIS A 402 11.13 8.59 14.84
CA HIS A 402 11.74 9.91 15.08
C HIS A 402 11.44 10.92 13.96
N ARG A 403 10.31 10.77 13.29
CA ARG A 403 9.84 11.63 12.21
C ARG A 403 9.30 12.98 12.71
#